data_e876237ded9ab1840077a586d5ce7da0
#
_entry.id   e876237ded9ab1840077a586d5ce7da0
#
_cell.length_a   1.000
_cell.length_b   1.000
_cell.length_c   1.000
_cell.angle_alpha   90.00
_cell.angle_beta   90.00
_cell.angle_gamma   90.00
#
_symmetry.space_group_name_H-M   'P 1'
#
loop_
_entity.id
_entity.type
_entity.pdbx_description
1 polymer ?
#
loop_
_entity_poly.entity_id
_entity_poly.type
_entity_poly.pdbx_seq_one_letter_code
_entity_poly.pdbx_strand_id
1 'polypeptide(L)'
;FPLYFFGVSSPMKTLMDRLLPLKMPYKGCLSTEENPVIMDFRHDLSKKRLVLISSCAHASTDVVYEPVTKQFDLAWGPGNYDTVFCPQGEILMLEQMKPILSVYLNKVKEAGRELAKEGRLSEETHKKVCAPLIPVRAVEKMMTGYWQDYPQEME
;
A
#
# COMPACT_ATOMS: atom_id res chain seq x y z
N PHE A 1 -2.19 -4.44 -5.26
CA PHE A 1 -3.59 -4.66 -4.88
C PHE A 1 -4.29 -3.32 -4.64
N PRO A 2 -5.60 -3.20 -4.92
CA PRO A 2 -6.38 -2.05 -4.48
C PRO A 2 -6.69 -2.15 -2.98
N LEU A 3 -6.77 -0.99 -2.31
CA LEU A 3 -7.23 -0.92 -0.92
C LEU A 3 -8.77 -0.92 -0.91
N TYR A 4 -9.38 -1.93 -0.33
CA TYR A 4 -10.82 -2.00 -0.13
C TYR A 4 -11.14 -2.14 1.35
N PHE A 5 -12.00 -1.26 1.85
CA PHE A 5 -12.44 -1.26 3.24
C PHE A 5 -11.25 -1.32 4.23
N PHE A 6 -10.22 -0.50 3.97
CA PHE A 6 -8.99 -0.41 4.76
C PHE A 6 -8.16 -1.71 4.84
N GLY A 7 -8.38 -2.65 3.91
CA GLY A 7 -7.72 -3.96 3.90
C GLY A 7 -7.21 -4.36 2.53
N VAL A 8 -6.53 -5.51 2.51
CA VAL A 8 -6.12 -6.15 1.27
C VAL A 8 -7.33 -6.74 0.52
N SER A 9 -7.27 -6.75 -0.80
CA SER A 9 -8.33 -7.36 -1.62
C SER A 9 -8.45 -8.87 -1.36
N SER A 10 -9.63 -9.43 -1.61
CA SER A 10 -9.90 -10.86 -1.44
C SER A 10 -8.88 -11.78 -2.14
N PRO A 11 -8.48 -11.56 -3.41
CA PRO A 11 -7.43 -12.37 -4.02
C PRO A 11 -6.08 -12.27 -3.30
N MET A 12 -5.71 -11.07 -2.82
CA MET A 12 -4.49 -10.88 -2.05
C MET A 12 -4.56 -11.60 -0.72
N LYS A 13 -5.68 -11.52 -0.01
CA LYS A 13 -5.89 -12.26 1.24
C LYS A 13 -5.80 -13.77 1.02
N THR A 14 -6.43 -14.28 -0.04
CA THR A 14 -6.34 -15.69 -0.41
C THR A 14 -4.89 -16.15 -0.66
N LEU A 15 -4.11 -15.31 -1.35
CA LEU A 15 -2.68 -15.59 -1.55
C LEU A 15 -1.94 -15.64 -0.21
N MET A 16 -2.15 -14.66 0.66
CA MET A 16 -1.52 -14.61 1.99
C MET A 16 -1.85 -15.85 2.83
N ASP A 17 -3.12 -16.29 2.81
CA ASP A 17 -3.53 -17.50 3.54
C ASP A 17 -2.86 -18.77 3.01
N ARG A 18 -2.63 -18.85 1.71
CA ARG A 18 -1.88 -19.95 1.08
C ARG A 18 -0.38 -19.94 1.39
N LEU A 19 0.17 -18.80 1.83
CA LEU A 19 1.55 -18.73 2.30
C LEU A 19 1.72 -19.19 3.75
N LEU A 20 0.64 -19.44 4.49
CA LEU A 20 0.68 -19.90 5.87
C LEU A 20 1.55 -21.15 6.09
N PRO A 21 1.56 -22.18 5.21
CA PRO A 21 2.44 -23.33 5.35
C PRO A 21 3.95 -23.00 5.31
N LEU A 22 4.32 -21.81 4.81
CA LEU A 22 5.71 -21.33 4.84
C LEU A 22 6.12 -20.77 6.20
N LYS A 23 5.18 -20.63 7.13
CA LYS A 23 5.38 -20.15 8.49
C LYS A 23 5.62 -21.32 9.45
N MET A 24 6.25 -21.02 10.59
CA MET A 24 6.54 -21.96 11.67
C MET A 24 5.58 -21.70 12.85
N PRO A 25 4.43 -22.38 12.93
CA PRO A 25 3.38 -22.01 13.88
C PRO A 25 3.74 -22.23 15.36
N TYR A 26 4.76 -23.05 15.64
CA TYR A 26 5.19 -23.37 16.99
C TYR A 26 6.30 -22.45 17.54
N LYS A 27 6.92 -21.63 16.68
CA LYS A 27 7.88 -20.60 17.08
C LYS A 27 7.19 -19.25 17.02
N GLY A 28 6.82 -18.69 18.14
CA GLY A 28 6.26 -17.34 18.21
C GLY A 28 4.74 -17.28 18.24
N CYS A 29 4.09 -18.27 18.88
CA CYS A 29 2.66 -18.16 19.22
C CYS A 29 2.34 -16.94 20.10
N LEU A 30 3.36 -16.27 20.64
CA LEU A 30 3.24 -15.10 21.49
C LEU A 30 4.03 -13.94 20.86
N SER A 31 3.34 -13.01 20.23
CA SER A 31 3.96 -11.72 19.92
C SER A 31 4.17 -10.94 21.21
N THR A 32 5.36 -10.38 21.38
CA THR A 32 5.70 -9.44 22.46
C THR A 32 6.05 -8.09 21.87
N GLU A 33 6.19 -7.05 22.69
CA GLU A 33 6.68 -5.75 22.23
C GLU A 33 8.07 -5.85 21.61
N GLU A 34 8.93 -6.76 22.14
CA GLU A 34 10.28 -6.99 21.63
C GLU A 34 10.29 -7.86 20.35
N ASN A 35 9.30 -8.73 20.19
CA ASN A 35 9.14 -9.56 19.00
C ASN A 35 7.69 -9.54 18.51
N PRO A 36 7.33 -8.54 17.67
CA PRO A 36 5.98 -8.39 17.18
C PRO A 36 5.59 -9.44 16.12
N VAL A 37 6.54 -10.21 15.59
CA VAL A 37 6.28 -11.23 14.57
C VAL A 37 5.68 -12.47 15.20
N ILE A 38 4.47 -12.83 14.81
CA ILE A 38 3.74 -13.96 15.36
C ILE A 38 4.32 -15.31 14.95
N MET A 39 4.89 -15.41 13.74
CA MET A 39 5.42 -16.67 13.20
C MET A 39 6.66 -16.46 12.32
N ASP A 40 7.73 -17.18 12.62
CA ASP A 40 8.91 -17.22 11.78
C ASP A 40 8.64 -17.94 10.45
N PHE A 41 9.49 -17.71 9.46
CA PHE A 41 9.48 -18.46 8.20
C PHE A 41 10.23 -19.79 8.34
N ARG A 42 9.78 -20.82 7.62
CA ARG A 42 10.45 -22.13 7.53
C ARG A 42 11.76 -22.05 6.73
N HIS A 43 11.84 -21.08 5.82
CA HIS A 43 12.97 -20.89 4.92
C HIS A 43 13.65 -19.56 5.20
N ASP A 44 14.93 -19.48 4.96
CA ASP A 44 15.67 -18.23 5.02
C ASP A 44 15.20 -17.32 3.88
N LEU A 45 14.56 -16.21 4.25
CA LEU A 45 14.10 -15.16 3.35
C LEU A 45 14.98 -13.90 3.42
N SER A 46 16.13 -13.95 4.09
CA SER A 46 17.02 -12.79 4.27
C SER A 46 17.45 -12.12 2.96
N LYS A 47 17.51 -12.92 1.87
CA LYS A 47 17.83 -12.45 0.51
C LYS A 47 16.60 -12.05 -0.30
N LYS A 48 15.39 -12.12 0.27
CA LYS A 48 14.15 -11.73 -0.39
C LYS A 48 13.68 -10.41 0.17
N ARG A 49 13.14 -9.59 -0.71
CA ARG A 49 12.53 -8.31 -0.31
C ARG A 49 11.05 -8.33 -0.69
N LEU A 50 10.21 -7.96 0.24
CA LEU A 50 8.78 -7.74 0.00
C LEU A 50 8.56 -6.26 -0.32
N VAL A 51 7.79 -5.99 -1.36
CA VAL A 51 7.32 -4.64 -1.69
C VAL A 51 5.81 -4.69 -1.83
N LEU A 52 5.12 -3.87 -1.07
CA LEU A 52 3.67 -3.72 -1.12
C LEU A 52 3.32 -2.57 -2.05
N ILE A 53 2.69 -2.89 -3.17
CA ILE A 53 2.21 -1.89 -4.12
C ILE A 53 0.69 -1.89 -4.06
N SER A 54 0.11 -0.73 -3.74
CA SER A 54 -1.34 -0.57 -3.60
C SER A 54 -1.80 0.80 -4.05
N SER A 55 -3.06 0.90 -4.43
CA SER A 55 -3.74 2.17 -4.72
C SER A 55 -5.05 2.26 -3.93
N CYS A 56 -5.45 3.48 -3.61
CA CYS A 56 -6.73 3.75 -2.97
C CYS A 56 -7.38 5.02 -3.57
N ALA A 57 -8.69 5.16 -3.38
CA ALA A 57 -9.45 6.34 -3.77
C ALA A 57 -9.28 7.52 -2.79
N HIS A 58 -8.75 7.26 -1.59
CA HIS A 58 -8.58 8.28 -0.56
C HIS A 58 -7.63 9.40 -0.98
N ALA A 59 -7.87 10.59 -0.47
CA ALA A 59 -7.08 11.79 -0.78
C ALA A 59 -5.63 11.72 -0.25
N SER A 60 -5.39 10.95 0.83
CA SER A 60 -4.09 10.71 1.45
C SER A 60 -3.96 9.24 1.86
N THR A 61 -2.73 8.78 2.03
CA THR A 61 -2.40 7.41 2.49
C THR A 61 -2.17 7.32 4.00
N ASP A 62 -2.11 8.44 4.72
CA ASP A 62 -1.54 8.53 6.07
C ASP A 62 -2.22 7.62 7.11
N VAL A 63 -3.55 7.53 7.09
CA VAL A 63 -4.32 6.74 8.06
C VAL A 63 -4.88 5.46 7.45
N VAL A 64 -5.26 5.54 6.19
CA VAL A 64 -6.07 4.48 5.54
C VAL A 64 -5.32 3.16 5.36
N TYR A 65 -3.99 3.19 5.35
CA TYR A 65 -3.14 2.02 5.24
C TYR A 65 -2.63 1.46 6.58
N GLU A 66 -2.91 2.11 7.71
CA GLU A 66 -2.48 1.60 9.03
C GLU A 66 -2.91 0.15 9.31
N PRO A 67 -4.15 -0.28 9.01
CA PRO A 67 -4.54 -1.66 9.22
C PRO A 67 -3.74 -2.65 8.36
N VAL A 68 -3.43 -2.27 7.11
CA VAL A 68 -2.63 -3.09 6.19
C VAL A 68 -1.18 -3.17 6.67
N THR A 69 -0.56 -2.05 7.01
CA THR A 69 0.83 -2.04 7.52
C THR A 69 0.93 -2.84 8.80
N LYS A 70 -0.04 -2.69 9.72
CA LYS A 70 -0.07 -3.50 10.95
C LYS A 70 -0.18 -4.99 10.66
N GLN A 71 -0.99 -5.40 9.68
CA GLN A 71 -1.09 -6.80 9.27
C GLN A 71 0.26 -7.33 8.76
N PHE A 72 0.97 -6.54 7.94
CA PHE A 72 2.27 -6.95 7.41
C PHE A 72 3.39 -6.87 8.45
N ASP A 73 3.35 -5.94 9.39
CA ASP A 73 4.25 -5.91 10.55
C ASP A 73 4.17 -7.21 11.36
N LEU A 74 2.96 -7.69 11.62
CA LEU A 74 2.75 -8.96 12.32
C LEU A 74 3.19 -10.18 11.51
N ALA A 75 3.07 -10.11 10.18
CA ALA A 75 3.34 -11.24 9.31
C ALA A 75 4.81 -11.33 8.87
N TRP A 76 5.49 -10.21 8.64
CA TRP A 76 6.86 -10.12 8.11
C TRP A 76 7.83 -9.37 9.01
N GLY A 77 7.35 -8.65 9.99
CA GLY A 77 8.12 -7.78 10.87
C GLY A 77 8.23 -6.35 10.33
N PRO A 78 8.16 -5.36 11.23
CA PRO A 78 8.29 -3.96 10.87
C PRO A 78 9.66 -3.69 10.20
N GLY A 79 9.64 -2.90 9.15
CA GLY A 79 10.84 -2.56 8.38
C GLY A 79 11.41 -3.66 7.46
N ASN A 80 10.79 -4.85 7.41
CA ASN A 80 11.21 -5.95 6.53
C ASN A 80 10.55 -5.90 5.14
N TYR A 81 9.82 -4.86 4.85
CA TYR A 81 9.19 -4.63 3.55
C TYR A 81 9.19 -3.14 3.22
N ASP A 82 9.05 -2.83 1.94
CA ASP A 82 8.86 -1.47 1.45
C ASP A 82 7.43 -1.29 0.97
N THR A 83 6.95 -0.05 0.92
CA THR A 83 5.59 0.27 0.47
C THR A 83 5.60 1.33 -0.64
N VAL A 84 4.73 1.15 -1.62
CA VAL A 84 4.39 2.13 -2.64
C VAL A 84 2.87 2.25 -2.66
N PHE A 85 2.35 3.19 -1.89
CA PHE A 85 0.92 3.41 -1.74
C PHE A 85 0.50 4.65 -2.53
N CYS A 86 -0.27 4.44 -3.59
CA CYS A 86 -0.76 5.51 -4.45
C CYS A 86 -2.12 6.00 -3.95
N PRO A 87 -2.22 7.22 -3.40
CA PRO A 87 -3.52 7.83 -3.11
C PRO A 87 -4.19 8.29 -4.39
N GLN A 88 -5.48 8.59 -4.33
CA GLN A 88 -6.23 9.17 -5.44
C GLN A 88 -6.18 8.32 -6.72
N GLY A 89 -6.16 6.99 -6.57
CA GLY A 89 -5.93 6.05 -7.68
C GLY A 89 -6.94 6.18 -8.82
N GLU A 90 -8.15 6.65 -8.56
CA GLU A 90 -9.17 6.91 -9.58
C GLU A 90 -8.75 8.00 -10.57
N ILE A 91 -7.97 8.98 -10.13
CA ILE A 91 -7.45 10.05 -10.99
C ILE A 91 -6.58 9.48 -12.12
N LEU A 92 -5.88 8.36 -11.87
CA LEU A 92 -5.03 7.71 -12.86
C LEU A 92 -5.82 7.15 -14.06
N MET A 93 -7.13 6.96 -13.92
CA MET A 93 -8.02 6.47 -14.97
C MET A 93 -8.57 7.58 -15.87
N LEU A 94 -8.41 8.85 -15.50
CA LEU A 94 -8.94 9.99 -16.21
C LEU A 94 -8.01 10.42 -17.35
N GLU A 95 -8.53 10.48 -18.59
CA GLU A 95 -7.79 10.88 -19.78
C GLU A 95 -7.08 12.24 -19.62
N GLN A 96 -7.77 13.22 -19.06
CA GLN A 96 -7.25 14.56 -18.82
C GLN A 96 -6.10 14.60 -17.81
N MET A 97 -5.89 13.53 -17.03
CA MET A 97 -4.86 13.43 -16.00
C MET A 97 -3.60 12.69 -16.49
N LYS A 98 -3.52 12.31 -17.75
CA LYS A 98 -2.34 11.65 -18.35
C LYS A 98 -1.00 12.35 -18.07
N PRO A 99 -0.89 13.70 -18.09
CA PRO A 99 0.36 14.37 -17.74
C PRO A 99 0.79 14.08 -16.29
N ILE A 100 -0.15 14.10 -15.34
CA ILE A 100 0.09 13.81 -13.92
C ILE A 100 0.50 12.35 -13.75
N LEU A 101 -0.20 11.44 -14.43
CA LEU A 101 0.14 10.01 -14.46
C LEU A 101 1.59 9.80 -14.95
N SER A 102 2.01 10.47 -16.02
CA SER A 102 3.37 10.35 -16.53
C SER A 102 4.43 10.77 -15.50
N VAL A 103 4.20 11.89 -14.79
CA VAL A 103 5.07 12.35 -13.71
C VAL A 103 5.13 11.35 -12.57
N TYR A 104 3.98 10.83 -12.15
CA TYR A 104 3.90 9.83 -11.09
C TYR A 104 4.63 8.53 -11.47
N LEU A 105 4.40 8.01 -12.68
CA LEU A 105 5.06 6.79 -13.14
C LEU A 105 6.59 6.95 -13.23
N ASN A 106 7.11 8.14 -13.49
CA ASN A 106 8.54 8.39 -13.44
C ASN A 106 9.08 8.27 -12.00
N LYS A 107 8.36 8.80 -10.99
CA LYS A 107 8.72 8.61 -9.58
C LYS A 107 8.73 7.13 -9.20
N VAL A 108 7.72 6.36 -9.64
CA VAL A 108 7.66 4.90 -9.40
C VAL A 108 8.82 4.17 -10.08
N LYS A 109 9.21 4.56 -11.30
CA LYS A 109 10.39 4.01 -11.99
C LYS A 109 11.69 4.29 -11.23
N GLU A 110 11.85 5.50 -10.69
CA GLU A 110 13.00 5.86 -9.86
C GLU A 110 13.04 5.03 -8.57
N ALA A 111 11.90 4.88 -7.90
CA ALA A 111 11.76 4.00 -6.74
C ALA A 111 12.14 2.55 -7.07
N GLY A 112 11.71 2.03 -8.21
CA GLY A 112 12.08 0.70 -8.68
C GLY A 112 13.58 0.54 -8.94
N ARG A 113 14.25 1.57 -9.48
CA ARG A 113 15.72 1.57 -9.65
C ARG A 113 16.45 1.60 -8.33
N GLU A 114 15.98 2.41 -7.37
CA GLU A 114 16.55 2.47 -6.02
C GLU A 114 16.40 1.13 -5.30
N LEU A 115 15.21 0.52 -5.33
CA LEU A 115 14.97 -0.82 -4.78
C LEU A 115 15.92 -1.87 -5.40
N ALA A 116 16.11 -1.84 -6.71
CA ALA A 116 16.99 -2.78 -7.38
C ALA A 116 18.47 -2.61 -7.00
N LYS A 117 18.91 -1.38 -6.74
CA LYS A 117 20.29 -1.04 -6.42
C LYS A 117 20.62 -1.16 -4.94
N GLU A 118 19.75 -0.59 -4.08
CA GLU A 118 20.00 -0.43 -2.64
C GLU A 118 19.25 -1.49 -1.80
N GLY A 119 18.33 -2.26 -2.41
CA GLY A 119 17.51 -3.27 -1.73
C GLY A 119 16.39 -2.71 -0.85
N ARG A 120 16.25 -1.39 -0.76
CA ARG A 120 15.22 -0.69 0.03
C ARG A 120 14.98 0.71 -0.50
N LEU A 121 13.82 1.27 -0.19
CA LEU A 121 13.52 2.67 -0.45
C LEU A 121 14.10 3.59 0.63
N SER A 122 14.63 4.72 0.23
CA SER A 122 14.89 5.82 1.15
C SER A 122 13.56 6.47 1.59
N GLU A 123 13.59 7.10 2.75
CA GLU A 123 12.42 7.85 3.26
C GLU A 123 11.98 8.95 2.28
N GLU A 124 12.92 9.59 1.60
CA GLU A 124 12.64 10.63 0.61
C GLU A 124 11.89 10.05 -0.60
N THR A 125 12.35 8.93 -1.15
CA THR A 125 11.70 8.27 -2.28
C THR A 125 10.32 7.72 -1.88
N HIS A 126 10.22 7.12 -0.70
CA HIS A 126 8.95 6.66 -0.15
C HIS A 126 7.92 7.80 -0.07
N LYS A 127 8.30 8.94 0.53
CA LYS A 127 7.44 10.14 0.59
C LYS A 127 7.00 10.62 -0.80
N LYS A 128 7.89 10.59 -1.79
CA LYS A 128 7.57 11.02 -3.17
C LYS A 128 6.54 10.12 -3.86
N VAL A 129 6.62 8.80 -3.66
CA VAL A 129 5.69 7.86 -4.31
C VAL A 129 4.37 7.70 -3.58
N CYS A 130 4.32 8.04 -2.30
CA CYS A 130 3.09 8.03 -1.48
C CYS A 130 2.40 9.40 -1.40
N ALA A 131 2.99 10.44 -1.99
CA ALA A 131 2.42 11.78 -1.98
C ALA A 131 1.15 11.87 -2.82
N PRO A 132 0.16 12.71 -2.44
CA PRO A 132 -1.01 12.99 -3.24
C PRO A 132 -0.66 13.42 -4.67
N LEU A 133 -1.42 12.94 -5.66
CA LEU A 133 -1.22 13.26 -7.08
C LEU A 133 -1.60 14.70 -7.39
N ILE A 134 -2.68 15.18 -6.76
CA ILE A 134 -3.15 16.56 -6.79
C ILE A 134 -3.45 17.03 -5.36
N PRO A 135 -3.52 18.35 -5.13
CA PRO A 135 -3.84 18.88 -3.81
C PRO A 135 -5.12 18.29 -3.23
N VAL A 136 -5.09 17.87 -1.96
CA VAL A 136 -6.22 17.24 -1.26
C VAL A 136 -7.51 18.06 -1.38
N ARG A 137 -7.43 19.41 -1.23
CA ARG A 137 -8.58 20.31 -1.40
C ARG A 137 -9.20 20.25 -2.79
N ALA A 138 -8.42 19.96 -3.84
CA ALA A 138 -8.95 19.79 -5.18
C ALA A 138 -9.77 18.51 -5.30
N VAL A 139 -9.28 17.41 -4.69
CA VAL A 139 -10.04 16.16 -4.60
C VAL A 139 -11.34 16.35 -3.84
N GLU A 140 -11.30 16.98 -2.67
CA GLU A 140 -12.49 17.28 -1.86
C GLU A 140 -13.55 18.05 -2.67
N LYS A 141 -13.12 19.06 -3.41
CA LYS A 141 -14.04 19.84 -4.26
C LYS A 141 -14.64 18.99 -5.39
N MET A 142 -13.83 18.15 -6.05
CA MET A 142 -14.31 17.26 -7.09
C MET A 142 -15.33 16.24 -6.55
N MET A 143 -15.04 15.63 -5.41
CA MET A 143 -15.92 14.63 -4.78
C MET A 143 -17.23 15.28 -4.28
N THR A 144 -17.15 16.46 -3.66
CA THR A 144 -18.33 17.19 -3.22
C THR A 144 -19.23 17.53 -4.40
N GLY A 145 -18.67 18.04 -5.51
CA GLY A 145 -19.44 18.31 -6.73
C GLY A 145 -20.11 17.04 -7.27
N TYR A 146 -19.37 15.93 -7.38
CA TYR A 146 -19.92 14.67 -7.85
C TYR A 146 -21.12 14.20 -7.02
N TRP A 147 -21.04 14.26 -5.68
CA TRP A 147 -22.13 13.81 -4.81
C TRP A 147 -23.32 14.78 -4.78
N GLN A 148 -23.10 16.08 -5.02
CA GLN A 148 -24.19 17.05 -5.14
C GLN A 148 -25.00 16.87 -6.43
N ASP A 149 -24.33 16.49 -7.52
CA ASP A 149 -24.95 16.24 -8.81
C ASP A 149 -25.50 14.82 -8.97
N TYR A 150 -25.24 13.92 -7.99
CA TYR A 150 -25.73 12.55 -8.03
C TYR A 150 -27.24 12.53 -7.80
N PRO A 151 -28.04 11.90 -8.69
CA PRO A 151 -29.50 11.84 -8.51
C PRO A 151 -29.85 11.23 -7.16
N GLN A 152 -30.66 11.92 -6.39
CA GLN A 152 -31.15 11.47 -5.06
C GLN A 152 -32.22 10.38 -5.17
N GLU A 153 -32.38 9.77 -6.33
CA GLU A 153 -33.40 8.75 -6.61
C GLU A 153 -32.83 7.34 -6.33
N MET A 154 -32.60 7.06 -5.07
CA MET A 154 -32.57 5.69 -4.55
C MET A 154 -33.40 5.65 -3.26
N GLU A 155 -34.72 5.90 -3.40
CA GLU A 155 -35.72 5.45 -2.45
C GLU A 155 -36.26 4.08 -2.85
#